data_0344e7d0389abc46456bafcad74b6295
#
_entry.id   0344e7d0389abc46456bafcad74b6295
#
_cell.length_a   1.000
_cell.length_b   1.000
_cell.length_c   1.000
_cell.angle_alpha   90.00
_cell.angle_beta   90.00
_cell.angle_gamma   90.00
#
_symmetry.space_group_name_H-M   'P 1'
#
loop_
_entity.id
_entity.type
_entity.pdbx_description
1 polymer ?
#
loop_
_entity_poly.entity_id
_entity_poly.type
_entity_poly.pdbx_seq_one_letter_code
_entity_poly.pdbx_strand_id
1 'polypeptide(L)'
;MKLSLTPTQVHERIQSLDIIRGIAILGILIMNIQSFSMPGSAYSNPMAFGDLNGINKWVWIISHVFADMKFMNIFSILFGAGIILVTSKSEMKTGKSAVLHYKRTIWLLIIGLFHAHLIWYGDILVIYALCALILYPLRNIKPSIQLLLGLIIFSIQSIMYLFFGATIGEWPAESLTEMTQSWAPTQERINFE
;
A
#
# COMPACT_ATOMS: atom_id res chain seq x y z
N MET A 1 10.59 22.41 -33.08
CA MET A 1 11.16 21.05 -32.94
C MET A 1 10.29 20.29 -32.00
N LYS A 2 9.47 19.30 -32.46
CA LYS A 2 8.65 18.46 -31.60
C LYS A 2 9.57 17.49 -30.88
N LEU A 3 9.91 17.74 -29.61
CA LEU A 3 10.56 16.79 -28.75
C LEU A 3 9.59 15.62 -28.57
N SER A 4 9.84 14.51 -29.23
CA SER A 4 9.06 13.29 -29.04
C SER A 4 9.31 12.76 -27.62
N LEU A 5 8.25 12.43 -26.91
CA LEU A 5 8.32 11.71 -25.63
C LEU A 5 8.73 10.26 -25.92
N THR A 6 10.00 10.06 -26.22
CA THR A 6 10.55 8.70 -26.34
C THR A 6 10.66 8.05 -24.96
N PRO A 7 10.45 6.74 -24.85
CA PRO A 7 10.69 6.02 -23.60
C PRO A 7 12.10 6.29 -23.07
N THR A 8 12.26 6.28 -21.76
CA THR A 8 13.57 6.44 -21.12
C THR A 8 14.53 5.37 -21.61
N GLN A 9 15.67 5.77 -22.18
CA GLN A 9 16.70 4.85 -22.64
C GLN A 9 17.28 4.05 -21.47
N VAL A 10 17.75 2.82 -21.74
CA VAL A 10 18.25 1.92 -20.68
C VAL A 10 19.36 2.56 -19.84
N HIS A 11 20.28 3.30 -20.48
CA HIS A 11 21.38 4.00 -19.82
C HIS A 11 20.94 5.22 -18.96
N GLU A 12 19.72 5.73 -19.18
CA GLU A 12 19.15 6.84 -18.40
C GLU A 12 18.37 6.35 -17.17
N ARG A 13 18.20 5.03 -17.00
CA ARG A 13 17.47 4.44 -15.88
C ARG A 13 18.37 4.31 -14.66
N ILE A 14 17.82 4.61 -13.51
CA ILE A 14 18.47 4.33 -12.22
C ILE A 14 18.17 2.87 -11.88
N GLN A 15 19.04 1.96 -12.36
CA GLN A 15 18.83 0.50 -12.24
C GLN A 15 18.57 0.06 -10.80
N SER A 16 19.24 0.67 -9.81
CA SER A 16 19.03 0.35 -8.40
C SER A 16 17.58 0.58 -7.94
N LEU A 17 16.92 1.63 -8.42
CA LEU A 17 15.51 1.87 -8.10
C LEU A 17 14.58 0.81 -8.71
N ASP A 18 14.87 0.37 -9.92
CA ASP A 18 14.06 -0.66 -10.58
C ASP A 18 14.25 -2.03 -9.91
N ILE A 19 15.48 -2.36 -9.48
CA ILE A 19 15.77 -3.58 -8.71
C ILE A 19 15.04 -3.56 -7.37
N ILE A 20 15.13 -2.48 -6.61
CA ILE A 20 14.47 -2.37 -5.30
C ILE A 20 12.95 -2.43 -5.45
N ARG A 21 12.36 -1.85 -6.51
CA ARG A 21 10.93 -2.00 -6.82
C ARG A 21 10.55 -3.45 -7.07
N GLY A 22 11.35 -4.18 -7.86
CA GLY A 22 11.14 -5.59 -8.12
C GLY A 22 11.17 -6.42 -6.83
N ILE A 23 12.16 -6.19 -5.96
CA ILE A 23 12.25 -6.84 -4.65
C ILE A 23 11.05 -6.48 -3.78
N ALA A 24 10.63 -5.21 -3.76
CA ALA A 24 9.48 -4.78 -2.99
C ALA A 24 8.18 -5.47 -3.44
N ILE A 25 7.95 -5.60 -4.74
CA ILE A 25 6.78 -6.31 -5.29
C ILE A 25 6.79 -7.78 -4.89
N LEU A 26 7.93 -8.46 -5.00
CA LEU A 26 8.07 -9.86 -4.57
C LEU A 26 7.85 -10.01 -3.06
N GLY A 27 8.35 -9.04 -2.27
CA GLY A 27 8.15 -9.03 -0.83
C GLY A 27 6.69 -8.79 -0.41
N ILE A 28 5.97 -7.94 -1.15
CA ILE A 28 4.52 -7.72 -0.96
C ILE A 28 3.76 -9.02 -1.20
N LEU A 29 4.16 -9.83 -2.19
CA LEU A 29 3.52 -11.12 -2.49
C LEU A 29 3.57 -12.07 -1.28
N ILE A 30 4.64 -12.07 -0.48
CA ILE A 30 4.77 -12.93 0.71
C ILE A 30 3.61 -12.73 1.68
N MET A 31 3.14 -11.49 1.83
CA MET A 31 2.00 -11.19 2.69
C MET A 31 0.65 -11.39 1.97
N ASN A 32 0.57 -10.97 0.72
CA ASN A 32 -0.67 -11.06 -0.05
C ASN A 32 -1.08 -12.49 -0.38
N ILE A 33 -0.12 -13.44 -0.46
CA ILE A 33 -0.44 -14.85 -0.73
C ILE A 33 -1.39 -15.45 0.31
N GLN A 34 -1.34 -14.97 1.55
CA GLN A 34 -2.26 -15.39 2.61
C GLN A 34 -3.71 -15.01 2.27
N SER A 35 -3.93 -13.82 1.71
CA SER A 35 -5.27 -13.34 1.33
C SER A 35 -5.87 -14.09 0.13
N PHE A 36 -5.08 -14.88 -0.60
CA PHE A 36 -5.58 -15.75 -1.67
C PHE A 36 -5.93 -17.16 -1.20
N SER A 37 -5.44 -17.57 -0.04
CA SER A 37 -5.53 -18.95 0.42
C SER A 37 -6.21 -19.13 1.79
N MET A 38 -6.45 -18.04 2.51
CA MET A 38 -6.98 -18.06 3.88
C MET A 38 -8.06 -16.98 4.05
N PRO A 39 -8.96 -17.15 5.03
CA PRO A 39 -9.88 -16.08 5.44
C PRO A 39 -9.15 -14.81 5.83
N GLY A 40 -9.75 -13.64 5.58
CA GLY A 40 -9.11 -12.35 5.86
C GLY A 40 -8.66 -12.16 7.31
N SER A 41 -9.37 -12.76 8.26
CA SER A 41 -9.00 -12.76 9.70
C SER A 41 -7.66 -13.46 9.98
N ALA A 42 -7.25 -14.44 9.16
CA ALA A 42 -6.00 -15.18 9.35
C ALA A 42 -4.75 -14.31 9.16
N TYR A 43 -4.89 -13.18 8.46
CA TYR A 43 -3.78 -12.25 8.29
C TYR A 43 -3.30 -11.67 9.64
N SER A 44 -4.21 -11.30 10.52
CA SER A 44 -3.90 -10.70 11.82
C SER A 44 -4.00 -11.69 12.99
N ASN A 45 -4.84 -12.70 12.87
CA ASN A 45 -5.02 -13.75 13.87
C ASN A 45 -4.65 -15.13 13.32
N PRO A 46 -3.43 -15.61 13.55
CA PRO A 46 -2.95 -16.88 13.00
C PRO A 46 -3.72 -18.11 13.52
N MET A 47 -4.53 -17.94 14.58
CA MET A 47 -5.38 -19.00 15.14
C MET A 47 -6.76 -19.05 14.48
N ALA A 48 -7.09 -18.09 13.62
CA ALA A 48 -8.38 -18.05 12.92
C ALA A 48 -8.51 -19.15 11.85
N PHE A 49 -7.40 -19.65 11.32
CA PHE A 49 -7.37 -20.69 10.28
C PHE A 49 -6.14 -21.59 10.44
N GLY A 50 -6.38 -22.88 10.55
CA GLY A 50 -5.32 -23.86 10.73
C GLY A 50 -4.74 -23.90 12.14
N ASP A 51 -3.48 -24.28 12.26
CA ASP A 51 -2.74 -24.32 13.51
C ASP A 51 -1.47 -23.45 13.48
N LEU A 52 -1.04 -23.00 14.65
CA LEU A 52 0.18 -22.22 14.81
C LEU A 52 1.26 -23.10 15.50
N ASN A 53 1.45 -24.34 15.02
CA ASN A 53 2.40 -25.30 15.56
C ASN A 53 3.59 -25.52 14.62
N GLY A 54 4.71 -25.98 15.18
CA GLY A 54 5.87 -26.38 14.41
C GLY A 54 6.35 -25.32 13.41
N ILE A 55 6.45 -25.70 12.14
CA ILE A 55 6.94 -24.84 11.06
C ILE A 55 5.99 -23.67 10.75
N ASN A 56 4.67 -23.86 10.88
CA ASN A 56 3.67 -22.83 10.61
C ASN A 56 3.90 -21.60 11.48
N LYS A 57 4.23 -21.80 12.75
CA LYS A 57 4.58 -20.72 13.69
C LYS A 57 5.79 -19.91 13.20
N TRP A 58 6.84 -20.58 12.75
CA TRP A 58 8.03 -19.89 12.28
C TRP A 58 7.81 -19.16 10.97
N VAL A 59 7.07 -19.75 10.04
CA VAL A 59 6.68 -19.08 8.78
C VAL A 59 5.88 -17.82 9.09
N TRP A 60 4.89 -17.90 9.97
CA TRP A 60 4.10 -16.74 10.36
C TRP A 60 4.95 -15.66 11.00
N ILE A 61 5.78 -15.98 11.99
CA ILE A 61 6.67 -15.02 12.66
C ILE A 61 7.62 -14.36 11.66
N ILE A 62 8.30 -15.15 10.83
CA ILE A 62 9.30 -14.63 9.88
C ILE A 62 8.63 -13.73 8.84
N SER A 63 7.50 -14.13 8.27
CA SER A 63 6.78 -13.31 7.30
C SER A 63 6.30 -11.99 7.91
N HIS A 64 5.74 -12.01 9.12
CA HIS A 64 5.28 -10.78 9.78
C HIS A 64 6.43 -9.88 10.24
N VAL A 65 7.51 -10.45 10.76
CA VAL A 65 8.66 -9.66 11.20
C VAL A 65 9.42 -9.04 10.02
N PHE A 66 9.58 -9.76 8.90
CA PHE A 66 10.44 -9.31 7.81
C PHE A 66 9.69 -8.79 6.58
N ALA A 67 8.43 -9.18 6.36
CA ALA A 67 7.70 -8.78 5.17
C ALA A 67 6.53 -7.83 5.46
N ASP A 68 5.76 -8.05 6.53
CA ASP A 68 4.56 -7.28 6.82
C ASP A 68 4.84 -5.77 6.91
N MET A 69 4.12 -4.98 6.12
CA MET A 69 4.26 -3.52 5.95
C MET A 69 5.63 -3.02 5.45
N LYS A 70 6.73 -3.80 5.58
CA LYS A 70 8.07 -3.33 5.20
C LYS A 70 8.19 -3.10 3.70
N PHE A 71 7.81 -4.08 2.91
CA PHE A 71 7.89 -3.98 1.45
C PHE A 71 6.88 -3.00 0.86
N MET A 72 5.69 -2.88 1.44
CA MET A 72 4.72 -1.85 1.08
C MET A 72 5.28 -0.44 1.35
N ASN A 73 5.93 -0.23 2.49
CA ASN A 73 6.55 1.06 2.80
C ASN A 73 7.70 1.38 1.84
N ILE A 74 8.57 0.41 1.53
CA ILE A 74 9.64 0.58 0.53
C ILE A 74 9.02 0.96 -0.83
N PHE A 75 7.98 0.25 -1.26
CA PHE A 75 7.30 0.52 -2.52
C PHE A 75 6.66 1.91 -2.53
N SER A 76 6.05 2.35 -1.43
CA SER A 76 5.46 3.69 -1.28
C SER A 76 6.51 4.80 -1.40
N ILE A 77 7.66 4.64 -0.76
CA ILE A 77 8.79 5.57 -0.88
C ILE A 77 9.26 5.67 -2.33
N LEU A 78 9.43 4.51 -2.99
CA LEU A 78 9.86 4.45 -4.39
C LEU A 78 8.81 5.02 -5.36
N PHE A 79 7.53 4.89 -5.03
CA PHE A 79 6.44 5.50 -5.79
C PHE A 79 6.51 7.03 -5.71
N GLY A 80 6.66 7.60 -4.52
CA GLY A 80 6.86 9.04 -4.33
C GLY A 80 8.09 9.57 -5.05
N ALA A 81 9.23 8.89 -4.90
CA ALA A 81 10.46 9.23 -5.64
C ALA A 81 10.24 9.17 -7.16
N GLY A 82 9.48 8.18 -7.64
CA GLY A 82 9.14 8.03 -9.04
C GLY A 82 8.32 9.20 -9.60
N ILE A 83 7.38 9.74 -8.81
CA ILE A 83 6.62 10.94 -9.20
C ILE A 83 7.58 12.10 -9.42
N ILE A 84 8.48 12.37 -8.48
CA ILE A 84 9.46 13.46 -8.58
C ILE A 84 10.37 13.27 -9.81
N LEU A 85 10.96 12.10 -9.99
CA LEU A 85 11.87 11.82 -11.10
C LEU A 85 11.20 12.00 -12.46
N VAL A 86 10.01 11.46 -12.65
CA VAL A 86 9.28 11.54 -13.92
C VAL A 86 8.82 12.95 -14.20
N THR A 87 8.29 13.65 -13.19
CA THR A 87 7.78 15.02 -13.38
C THR A 87 8.92 16.01 -13.60
N SER A 88 10.03 15.91 -12.88
CA SER A 88 11.20 16.77 -13.08
C SER A 88 11.80 16.58 -14.47
N LYS A 89 11.95 15.32 -14.93
CA LYS A 89 12.45 15.02 -16.27
C LYS A 89 11.49 15.56 -17.36
N SER A 90 10.19 15.43 -17.17
CA SER A 90 9.19 15.98 -18.12
C SER A 90 9.19 17.50 -18.14
N GLU A 91 9.33 18.14 -16.98
CA GLU A 91 9.41 19.60 -16.87
C GLU A 91 10.60 20.15 -17.66
N MET A 92 11.79 19.55 -17.47
CA MET A 92 13.01 19.95 -18.19
C MET A 92 12.90 19.73 -19.71
N LYS A 93 12.23 18.65 -20.15
CA LYS A 93 12.16 18.30 -21.58
C LYS A 93 11.04 19.03 -22.32
N THR A 94 9.88 19.23 -21.70
CA THR A 94 8.67 19.68 -22.41
C THR A 94 7.90 20.79 -21.73
N GLY A 95 8.20 21.14 -20.47
CA GLY A 95 7.42 22.08 -19.67
C GLY A 95 5.98 21.59 -19.35
N LYS A 96 5.67 20.31 -19.57
CA LYS A 96 4.32 19.75 -19.45
C LYS A 96 4.24 18.60 -18.43
N SER A 97 4.91 18.76 -17.30
CA SER A 97 4.95 17.73 -16.26
C SER A 97 3.57 17.40 -15.67
N ALA A 98 2.71 18.40 -15.51
CA ALA A 98 1.34 18.22 -15.01
C ALA A 98 0.51 17.32 -15.92
N VAL A 99 0.51 17.60 -17.23
CA VAL A 99 -0.27 16.82 -18.20
C VAL A 99 0.18 15.36 -18.21
N LEU A 100 1.50 15.13 -18.22
CA LEU A 100 2.03 13.78 -18.18
C LEU A 100 1.65 13.06 -16.89
N HIS A 101 1.80 13.73 -15.75
CA HIS A 101 1.51 13.16 -14.45
C HIS A 101 0.03 12.74 -14.34
N TYR A 102 -0.89 13.68 -14.54
CA TYR A 102 -2.32 13.40 -14.39
C TYR A 102 -2.81 12.36 -15.42
N LYS A 103 -2.32 12.37 -16.65
CA LYS A 103 -2.63 11.33 -17.63
C LYS A 103 -2.23 9.94 -17.12
N ARG A 104 -1.03 9.79 -16.57
CA ARG A 104 -0.56 8.50 -16.00
C ARG A 104 -1.38 8.10 -14.77
N THR A 105 -1.69 9.06 -13.90
CA THR A 105 -2.46 8.82 -12.68
C THR A 105 -3.91 8.41 -12.99
N ILE A 106 -4.53 9.02 -13.99
CA ILE A 106 -5.89 8.62 -14.44
C ILE A 106 -5.87 7.20 -14.99
N TRP A 107 -4.88 6.84 -15.81
CA TRP A 107 -4.75 5.46 -16.29
C TRP A 107 -4.51 4.47 -15.14
N LEU A 108 -3.66 4.84 -14.17
CA LEU A 108 -3.46 4.01 -12.98
C LEU A 108 -4.77 3.82 -12.19
N LEU A 109 -5.57 4.88 -12.05
CA LEU A 109 -6.86 4.81 -11.38
C LEU A 109 -7.85 3.90 -12.13
N ILE A 110 -7.94 4.04 -13.46
CA ILE A 110 -8.82 3.19 -14.28
C ILE A 110 -8.41 1.72 -14.15
N ILE A 111 -7.12 1.41 -14.29
CA ILE A 111 -6.60 0.04 -14.15
C ILE A 111 -6.85 -0.47 -12.73
N GLY A 112 -6.61 0.35 -11.71
CA GLY A 112 -6.87 0.01 -10.32
C GLY A 112 -8.33 -0.29 -10.04
N LEU A 113 -9.26 0.50 -10.58
CA LEU A 113 -10.70 0.24 -10.45
C LEU A 113 -11.10 -1.10 -11.10
N PHE A 114 -10.59 -1.39 -12.29
CA PHE A 114 -10.81 -2.70 -12.91
C PHE A 114 -10.21 -3.83 -12.07
N HIS A 115 -9.00 -3.65 -11.55
CA HIS A 115 -8.34 -4.64 -10.71
C HIS A 115 -9.13 -4.88 -9.42
N ALA A 116 -9.53 -3.82 -8.71
CA ALA A 116 -10.27 -3.90 -7.45
C ALA A 116 -11.62 -4.61 -7.56
N HIS A 117 -12.34 -4.39 -8.69
CA HIS A 117 -13.72 -4.90 -8.84
C HIS A 117 -13.80 -6.22 -9.60
N LEU A 118 -12.83 -6.53 -10.49
CA LEU A 118 -12.90 -7.68 -11.36
C LEU A 118 -11.87 -8.77 -11.04
N ILE A 119 -10.79 -8.42 -10.33
CA ILE A 119 -9.68 -9.35 -10.08
C ILE A 119 -9.56 -9.65 -8.59
N TRP A 120 -9.35 -8.59 -7.76
CA TRP A 120 -9.10 -8.79 -6.34
C TRP A 120 -9.39 -7.53 -5.53
N TYR A 121 -10.21 -7.66 -4.50
CA TYR A 121 -10.65 -6.58 -3.61
C TYR A 121 -9.50 -5.93 -2.82
N GLY A 122 -8.38 -6.65 -2.59
CA GLY A 122 -7.19 -6.13 -1.89
C GLY A 122 -6.32 -5.22 -2.76
N ASP A 123 -6.92 -4.47 -3.71
CA ASP A 123 -6.22 -3.56 -4.60
C ASP A 123 -5.56 -2.40 -3.86
N ILE A 124 -4.34 -2.09 -4.26
CA ILE A 124 -3.59 -0.92 -3.78
C ILE A 124 -3.43 0.16 -4.86
N LEU A 125 -3.72 -0.15 -6.13
CA LEU A 125 -3.48 0.76 -7.25
C LEU A 125 -4.40 1.98 -7.18
N VAL A 126 -5.66 1.79 -6.77
CA VAL A 126 -6.62 2.90 -6.56
C VAL A 126 -6.09 3.86 -5.51
N ILE A 127 -5.62 3.34 -4.37
CA ILE A 127 -5.07 4.17 -3.28
C ILE A 127 -3.85 4.94 -3.77
N TYR A 128 -2.92 4.29 -4.46
CA TYR A 128 -1.75 4.96 -5.03
C TYR A 128 -2.13 6.04 -6.06
N ALA A 129 -3.15 5.80 -6.88
CA ALA A 129 -3.63 6.79 -7.83
C ALA A 129 -4.22 8.02 -7.11
N LEU A 130 -5.05 7.82 -6.10
CA LEU A 130 -5.61 8.91 -5.30
C LEU A 130 -4.52 9.70 -4.56
N CYS A 131 -3.55 9.01 -3.95
CA CYS A 131 -2.38 9.66 -3.35
C CYS A 131 -1.58 10.48 -4.38
N ALA A 132 -1.37 9.94 -5.58
CA ALA A 132 -0.64 10.63 -6.65
C ALA A 132 -1.31 11.94 -7.08
N LEU A 133 -2.66 12.00 -7.10
CA LEU A 133 -3.39 13.24 -7.41
C LEU A 133 -3.04 14.35 -6.41
N ILE A 134 -2.92 13.99 -5.13
CA ILE A 134 -2.63 14.94 -4.03
C ILE A 134 -1.13 15.26 -3.96
N LEU A 135 -0.25 14.29 -4.21
CA LEU A 135 1.19 14.47 -4.06
C LEU A 135 1.79 15.41 -5.14
N TYR A 136 1.20 15.44 -6.34
CA TYR A 136 1.74 16.26 -7.42
C TYR A 136 1.79 17.76 -7.08
N PRO A 137 0.73 18.44 -6.61
CA PRO A 137 0.81 19.84 -6.21
C PRO A 137 1.75 20.06 -5.01
N LEU A 138 1.93 19.07 -4.15
CA LEU A 138 2.80 19.16 -2.98
C LEU A 138 4.28 18.93 -3.28
N ARG A 139 4.65 18.49 -4.50
CA ARG A 139 6.02 18.11 -4.85
C ARG A 139 7.07 19.22 -4.72
N ASN A 140 6.65 20.48 -4.84
CA ASN A 140 7.53 21.66 -4.79
C ASN A 140 7.60 22.31 -3.38
N ILE A 141 6.88 21.76 -2.39
CA ILE A 141 6.96 22.24 -1.01
C ILE A 141 8.32 21.86 -0.42
N LYS A 142 8.85 22.68 0.49
CA LYS A 142 10.12 22.41 1.16
C LYS A 142 10.12 21.02 1.80
N PRO A 143 11.20 20.23 1.66
CA PRO A 143 11.26 18.85 2.18
C PRO A 143 10.95 18.74 3.68
N SER A 144 11.35 19.74 4.48
CA SER A 144 11.04 19.78 5.92
C SER A 144 9.52 19.87 6.21
N ILE A 145 8.78 20.60 5.36
CA ILE A 145 7.32 20.70 5.48
C ILE A 145 6.67 19.40 5.00
N GLN A 146 7.16 18.78 3.92
CA GLN A 146 6.69 17.47 3.47
C GLN A 146 6.89 16.41 4.56
N LEU A 147 8.06 16.40 5.21
CA LEU A 147 8.32 15.49 6.33
C LEU A 147 7.38 15.75 7.50
N LEU A 148 7.16 17.01 7.88
CA LEU A 148 6.24 17.37 8.95
C LEU A 148 4.80 16.91 8.65
N LEU A 149 4.30 17.17 7.43
CA LEU A 149 2.99 16.70 6.99
C LEU A 149 2.89 15.17 7.03
N GLY A 150 3.93 14.47 6.58
CA GLY A 150 3.99 13.01 6.64
C GLY A 150 3.93 12.48 8.07
N LEU A 151 4.68 13.10 9.00
CA LEU A 151 4.65 12.75 10.41
C LEU A 151 3.29 13.01 11.05
N ILE A 152 2.64 14.14 10.74
CA ILE A 152 1.28 14.43 11.23
C ILE A 152 0.29 13.36 10.74
N ILE A 153 0.28 13.04 9.44
CA ILE A 153 -0.61 12.03 8.87
C ILE A 153 -0.36 10.66 9.52
N PHE A 154 0.91 10.28 9.68
CA PHE A 154 1.27 9.01 10.32
C PHE A 154 0.81 8.96 11.78
N SER A 155 0.91 10.10 12.51
CA SER A 155 0.49 10.18 13.92
C SER A 155 -1.03 10.07 14.08
N ILE A 156 -1.82 10.50 13.11
CA ILE A 156 -3.30 10.38 13.16
C ILE A 156 -3.71 8.92 13.38
N GLN A 157 -3.13 7.99 12.64
CA GLN A 157 -3.45 6.57 12.77
C GLN A 157 -3.12 6.04 14.17
N SER A 158 -1.95 6.40 14.70
CA SER A 158 -1.54 6.00 16.05
C SER A 158 -2.45 6.57 17.13
N ILE A 159 -2.83 7.86 16.99
CA ILE A 159 -3.76 8.53 17.91
C ILE A 159 -5.15 7.87 17.87
N MET A 160 -5.64 7.53 16.67
CA MET A 160 -6.92 6.82 16.52
C MET A 160 -6.90 5.45 17.24
N TYR A 161 -5.83 4.67 17.09
CA TYR A 161 -5.72 3.39 17.80
C TYR A 161 -5.67 3.56 19.32
N LEU A 162 -4.94 4.56 19.80
CA LEU A 162 -4.93 4.88 21.24
C LEU A 162 -6.31 5.30 21.74
N PHE A 163 -7.02 6.12 20.99
CA PHE A 163 -8.37 6.55 21.31
C PHE A 163 -9.34 5.35 21.35
N PHE A 164 -9.33 4.50 20.33
CA PHE A 164 -10.17 3.30 20.31
C PHE A 164 -9.83 2.35 21.47
N GLY A 165 -8.54 2.15 21.74
CA GLY A 165 -8.12 1.33 22.88
C GLY A 165 -8.57 1.89 24.24
N ALA A 166 -8.58 3.22 24.40
CA ALA A 166 -9.02 3.87 25.62
C ALA A 166 -10.56 3.84 25.81
N THR A 167 -11.32 3.85 24.71
CA THR A 167 -12.78 3.93 24.73
C THR A 167 -13.49 2.57 24.58
N ILE A 168 -12.77 1.50 24.23
CA ILE A 168 -13.34 0.19 23.92
C ILE A 168 -14.24 -0.36 25.04
N GLY A 169 -13.94 -0.05 26.31
CA GLY A 169 -14.74 -0.47 27.45
C GLY A 169 -16.14 0.21 27.54
N GLU A 170 -16.34 1.29 26.80
CA GLU A 170 -17.61 2.06 26.78
C GLU A 170 -18.44 1.72 25.52
N TRP A 171 -17.94 0.83 24.65
CA TRP A 171 -18.61 0.50 23.40
C TRP A 171 -19.83 -0.38 23.61
N PRO A 172 -20.88 -0.24 22.77
CA PRO A 172 -22.04 -1.11 22.82
C PRO A 172 -21.66 -2.58 22.68
N ALA A 173 -22.33 -3.48 23.41
CA ALA A 173 -22.07 -4.89 23.39
C ALA A 173 -22.17 -5.51 21.98
N GLU A 174 -23.05 -4.98 21.15
CA GLU A 174 -23.20 -5.38 19.73
C GLU A 174 -21.90 -5.15 18.94
N SER A 175 -21.33 -3.94 19.03
CA SER A 175 -20.07 -3.58 18.35
C SER A 175 -18.89 -4.42 18.83
N LEU A 176 -18.83 -4.72 20.14
CA LEU A 176 -17.80 -5.59 20.70
C LEU A 176 -17.95 -7.03 20.19
N THR A 177 -19.20 -7.50 20.05
CA THR A 177 -19.49 -8.83 19.51
C THR A 177 -19.08 -8.94 18.05
N GLU A 178 -19.43 -7.96 17.23
CA GLU A 178 -19.01 -7.91 15.81
C GLU A 178 -17.50 -7.88 15.66
N MET A 179 -16.81 -7.08 16.49
CA MET A 179 -15.34 -7.01 16.47
C MET A 179 -14.73 -8.36 16.87
N THR A 180 -15.27 -9.02 17.88
CA THR A 180 -14.80 -10.34 18.33
C THR A 180 -15.01 -11.39 17.25
N GLN A 181 -16.18 -11.38 16.58
CA GLN A 181 -16.47 -12.30 15.47
C GLN A 181 -15.60 -12.06 14.25
N SER A 182 -15.21 -10.82 13.97
CA SER A 182 -14.28 -10.51 12.88
C SER A 182 -12.84 -10.93 13.19
N TRP A 183 -12.44 -10.87 14.46
CA TRP A 183 -11.13 -11.30 14.92
C TRP A 183 -10.99 -12.83 14.99
N ALA A 184 -11.99 -13.51 15.50
CA ALA A 184 -12.05 -14.96 15.67
C ALA A 184 -13.35 -15.50 15.06
N PRO A 185 -13.44 -15.61 13.72
CA PRO A 185 -14.67 -16.02 13.05
C PRO A 185 -15.02 -17.49 13.38
N THR A 186 -16.33 -17.78 13.38
CA THR A 186 -16.81 -19.15 13.51
C THR A 186 -16.44 -20.01 12.30
N GLN A 187 -16.41 -21.33 12.46
CA GLN A 187 -16.12 -22.24 11.34
C GLN A 187 -17.12 -22.09 10.19
N GLU A 188 -18.37 -21.78 10.48
CA GLU A 188 -19.41 -21.51 9.48
C GLU A 188 -19.05 -20.31 8.61
N ARG A 189 -18.56 -19.22 9.21
CA ARG A 189 -18.11 -18.03 8.50
C ARG A 189 -16.84 -18.29 7.69
N ILE A 190 -15.88 -19.05 8.25
CA ILE A 190 -14.65 -19.44 7.54
C ILE A 190 -14.97 -20.25 6.28
N ASN A 191 -15.95 -21.14 6.35
CA ASN A 191 -16.34 -21.98 5.21
C ASN A 191 -17.10 -21.18 4.12
N PHE A 192 -17.62 -20.00 4.45
CA PHE A 192 -18.34 -19.14 3.53
C PHE A 192 -17.42 -18.14 2.81
N GLU A 193 -16.32 -17.72 3.39
CA GLU A 193 -15.29 -16.84 2.81
C GLU A 193 -14.36 -17.61 1.86
#